data_a4b2f2915f7b739570b5c6c3bf85dfd5
#
_entry.id   a4b2f2915f7b739570b5c6c3bf85dfd5
#
_cell.length_a   1.000
_cell.length_b   1.000
_cell.length_c   1.000
_cell.angle_alpha   90.00
_cell.angle_beta   90.00
_cell.angle_gamma   90.00
#
_symmetry.space_group_name_H-M   'P 1'
#
loop_
_entity.id
_entity.type
_entity.pdbx_description
1 polymer ?
#
loop_
_entity_poly.entity_id
_entity_poly.type
_entity_poly.pdbx_seq_one_letter_code
_entity_poly.pdbx_strand_id
1 'polypeptide(L)'
;MADDDAEATRHLPELSARDLAMLAFERASWKHGGQKEEAIREEFGISAARYYQLLGALIDSPAALREDPMLVKRLQRLRDARTVRRADLLRRHSS
;
A
#
# COMPACT_ATOMS: atom_id res chain seq x y z
N MET A 1 -3.38 -27.82 22.32
CA MET A 1 -1.95 -27.52 22.46
C MET A 1 -1.69 -26.06 22.14
N ALA A 2 -0.83 -25.46 22.93
CA ALA A 2 -0.54 -24.03 22.80
C ALA A 2 0.03 -23.68 21.41
N ASP A 3 0.71 -24.64 20.79
CA ASP A 3 1.32 -24.42 19.49
C ASP A 3 0.28 -24.23 18.39
N ASP A 4 -0.86 -24.92 18.48
CA ASP A 4 -1.90 -24.77 17.48
C ASP A 4 -2.57 -23.41 17.56
N ASP A 5 -2.78 -22.91 18.77
CA ASP A 5 -3.33 -21.56 18.93
C ASP A 5 -2.34 -20.50 18.45
N ALA A 6 -1.06 -20.70 18.75
CA ALA A 6 -0.02 -19.80 18.30
C ALA A 6 0.09 -19.78 16.77
N GLU A 7 -0.04 -20.94 16.14
CA GLU A 7 -0.02 -21.03 14.67
C GLU A 7 -1.25 -20.37 14.06
N ALA A 8 -2.43 -20.61 14.63
CA ALA A 8 -3.65 -19.96 14.18
C ALA A 8 -3.52 -18.44 14.28
N THR A 9 -2.93 -17.96 15.38
CA THR A 9 -2.68 -16.55 15.56
C THR A 9 -1.68 -16.00 14.55
N ARG A 10 -0.65 -16.81 14.22
CA ARG A 10 0.34 -16.41 13.22
C ARG A 10 -0.24 -16.38 11.81
N HIS A 11 -1.30 -17.12 11.55
CA HIS A 11 -1.97 -17.11 10.26
C HIS A 11 -2.90 -15.92 10.09
N LEU A 12 -3.21 -15.21 11.16
CA LEU A 12 -3.85 -13.92 11.02
C LEU A 12 -2.89 -13.01 10.28
N PRO A 13 -3.41 -12.23 9.31
CA PRO A 13 -2.52 -11.40 8.49
C PRO A 13 -1.83 -10.36 9.35
N GLU A 14 -0.58 -10.63 9.66
CA GLU A 14 0.29 -9.71 10.35
C GLU A 14 1.14 -8.98 9.33
N LEU A 15 1.55 -7.77 9.71
CA LEU A 15 2.41 -6.98 8.84
C LEU A 15 3.84 -7.47 8.91
N SER A 16 4.43 -7.68 7.74
CA SER A 16 5.84 -8.00 7.64
C SER A 16 6.69 -6.74 7.89
N ALA A 17 8.00 -6.93 8.06
CA ALA A 17 8.91 -5.80 8.17
C ALA A 17 8.82 -4.92 6.93
N ARG A 18 8.68 -5.52 5.74
CA ARG A 18 8.52 -4.76 4.50
C ARG A 18 7.22 -3.96 4.51
N ASP A 19 6.13 -4.57 4.99
CA ASP A 19 4.84 -3.87 5.07
C ASP A 19 4.93 -2.63 5.96
N LEU A 20 5.55 -2.78 7.11
CA LEU A 20 5.75 -1.66 8.02
C LEU A 20 6.64 -0.58 7.41
N ALA A 21 7.68 -0.99 6.68
CA ALA A 21 8.55 -0.04 5.99
C ALA A 21 7.79 0.71 4.90
N MET A 22 6.88 0.03 4.19
CA MET A 22 6.08 0.68 3.15
C MET A 22 5.11 1.69 3.75
N LEU A 23 4.48 1.38 4.87
CA LEU A 23 3.60 2.34 5.54
C LEU A 23 4.40 3.54 6.06
N ALA A 24 5.57 3.30 6.62
CA ALA A 24 6.44 4.39 7.08
C ALA A 24 6.87 5.27 5.90
N PHE A 25 7.20 4.66 4.76
CA PHE A 25 7.56 5.38 3.56
C PHE A 25 6.41 6.28 3.09
N GLU A 26 5.18 5.77 3.11
CA GLU A 26 4.01 6.56 2.70
C GLU A 26 3.72 7.72 3.65
N ARG A 27 3.94 7.53 4.96
CA ARG A 27 3.79 8.64 5.91
C ARG A 27 4.74 9.79 5.59
N ALA A 28 5.92 9.48 5.10
CA ALA A 28 6.96 10.46 4.81
C ALA A 28 7.03 10.82 3.33
N SER A 29 6.11 10.35 2.51
CA SER A 29 6.21 10.50 1.05
C SER A 29 6.20 11.96 0.59
N TRP A 30 5.63 12.86 1.38
CA TRP A 30 5.63 14.28 1.05
C TRP A 30 7.04 14.86 0.93
N LYS A 31 8.02 14.21 1.56
CA LYS A 31 9.42 14.67 1.51
C LYS A 31 10.07 14.42 0.16
N HIS A 32 9.52 13.55 -0.65
CA HIS A 32 10.17 13.12 -1.90
C HIS A 32 9.77 13.96 -3.10
N GLY A 33 8.62 14.65 -3.04
CA GLY A 33 8.14 15.47 -4.15
C GLY A 33 8.02 14.64 -5.41
N GLY A 34 8.63 15.12 -6.51
CA GLY A 34 8.61 14.41 -7.78
C GLY A 34 9.60 13.25 -7.88
N GLN A 35 10.35 12.95 -6.83
CA GLN A 35 11.38 11.90 -6.84
C GLN A 35 10.94 10.63 -6.13
N LYS A 36 9.64 10.44 -5.97
CA LYS A 36 9.12 9.29 -5.24
C LYS A 36 9.52 7.96 -5.88
N GLU A 37 9.51 7.88 -7.21
CA GLU A 37 9.89 6.65 -7.91
C GLU A 37 11.34 6.25 -7.65
N GLU A 38 12.24 7.22 -7.66
CA GLU A 38 13.64 6.97 -7.32
C GLU A 38 13.79 6.54 -5.88
N ALA A 39 13.06 7.20 -4.97
CA ALA A 39 13.08 6.86 -3.56
C ALA A 39 12.59 5.43 -3.33
N ILE A 40 11.56 5.00 -4.04
CA ILE A 40 11.07 3.62 -3.98
C ILE A 40 12.16 2.64 -4.37
N ARG A 41 12.85 2.92 -5.48
CA ARG A 41 13.90 2.05 -5.97
C ARG A 41 15.07 1.96 -4.98
N GLU A 42 15.45 3.08 -4.41
CA GLU A 42 16.52 3.11 -3.43
C GLU A 42 16.16 2.38 -2.14
N GLU A 43 14.94 2.62 -1.65
CA GLU A 43 14.49 2.05 -0.37
C GLU A 43 14.17 0.58 -0.47
N PHE A 44 13.50 0.15 -1.53
CA PHE A 44 12.93 -1.19 -1.63
C PHE A 44 13.57 -2.06 -2.72
N GLY A 45 14.35 -1.48 -3.61
CA GLY A 45 15.02 -2.23 -4.66
C GLY A 45 14.08 -2.80 -5.72
N ILE A 46 12.89 -2.24 -5.86
CA ILE A 46 11.90 -2.69 -6.84
C ILE A 46 11.43 -1.50 -7.68
N SER A 47 10.75 -1.80 -8.79
CA SER A 47 10.18 -0.75 -9.63
C SER A 47 8.99 -0.09 -8.94
N ALA A 48 8.68 1.13 -9.36
CA ALA A 48 7.50 1.83 -8.84
C ALA A 48 6.23 1.04 -9.12
N ALA A 49 6.10 0.43 -10.30
CA ALA A 49 4.93 -0.36 -10.65
C ALA A 49 4.74 -1.54 -9.69
N ARG A 50 5.82 -2.25 -9.39
CA ARG A 50 5.75 -3.36 -8.45
C ARG A 50 5.42 -2.88 -7.04
N TYR A 51 6.02 -1.76 -6.64
CA TYR A 51 5.74 -1.15 -5.34
C TYR A 51 4.25 -0.86 -5.18
N TYR A 52 3.64 -0.22 -6.18
CA TYR A 52 2.22 0.15 -6.09
C TYR A 52 1.30 -1.06 -6.11
N GLN A 53 1.68 -2.15 -6.77
CA GLN A 53 0.94 -3.40 -6.69
C GLN A 53 0.95 -3.94 -5.26
N LEU A 54 2.13 -3.96 -4.64
CA LEU A 54 2.27 -4.43 -3.26
C LEU A 54 1.54 -3.51 -2.28
N LEU A 55 1.65 -2.22 -2.47
CA LEU A 55 0.97 -1.24 -1.62
C LEU A 55 -0.54 -1.39 -1.73
N GLY A 56 -1.06 -1.60 -2.95
CA GLY A 56 -2.48 -1.81 -3.15
C GLY A 56 -3.03 -2.99 -2.36
N ALA A 57 -2.30 -4.10 -2.36
CA ALA A 57 -2.67 -5.26 -1.55
C ALA A 57 -2.55 -4.96 -0.05
N LEU A 58 -1.50 -4.23 0.34
CA LEU A 58 -1.25 -3.91 1.74
C LEU A 58 -2.36 -3.05 2.34
N ILE A 59 -2.80 -2.01 1.64
CA ILE A 59 -3.81 -1.10 2.19
C ILE A 59 -5.20 -1.74 2.27
N ASP A 60 -5.40 -2.89 1.63
CA ASP A 60 -6.65 -3.65 1.79
C ASP A 60 -6.56 -4.65 2.95
N SER A 61 -5.41 -4.76 3.60
CA SER A 61 -5.21 -5.67 4.71
C SER A 61 -5.82 -5.10 5.99
N PRO A 62 -6.61 -5.88 6.74
CA PRO A 62 -7.11 -5.43 8.04
C PRO A 62 -5.99 -5.06 9.01
N ALA A 63 -4.85 -5.75 8.95
CA ALA A 63 -3.71 -5.44 9.81
C ALA A 63 -3.14 -4.06 9.53
N ALA A 64 -3.07 -3.66 8.25
CA ALA A 64 -2.61 -2.32 7.89
C ALA A 64 -3.59 -1.25 8.39
N LEU A 65 -4.89 -1.51 8.25
CA LEU A 65 -5.91 -0.58 8.74
C LEU A 65 -5.81 -0.39 10.25
N ARG A 66 -5.53 -1.46 10.98
CA ARG A 66 -5.34 -1.36 12.44
C ARG A 66 -4.07 -0.61 12.80
N GLU A 67 -3.01 -0.78 12.01
CA GLU A 67 -1.71 -0.15 12.27
C GLU A 67 -1.78 1.36 12.11
N ASP A 68 -2.41 1.84 11.04
CA ASP A 68 -2.50 3.27 10.77
C ASP A 68 -3.76 3.56 9.97
N PRO A 69 -4.91 3.66 10.65
CA PRO A 69 -6.18 3.81 9.94
C PRO A 69 -6.28 5.08 9.11
N MET A 70 -5.75 6.19 9.58
CA MET A 70 -5.85 7.45 8.84
C MET A 70 -5.03 7.40 7.56
N LEU A 71 -3.81 6.88 7.64
CA LEU A 71 -2.96 6.72 6.47
C LEU A 71 -3.59 5.77 5.45
N VAL A 72 -4.03 4.60 5.91
CA VAL A 72 -4.59 3.59 5.02
C VAL A 72 -5.86 4.11 4.32
N LYS A 73 -6.74 4.77 5.05
CA LYS A 73 -7.95 5.33 4.45
C LYS A 73 -7.61 6.41 3.43
N ARG A 74 -6.61 7.24 3.71
CA ARG A 74 -6.16 8.25 2.75
C ARG A 74 -5.62 7.59 1.47
N LEU A 75 -4.80 6.55 1.63
CA LEU A 75 -4.23 5.84 0.49
C LEU A 75 -5.30 5.14 -0.34
N GLN A 76 -6.31 4.56 0.33
CA GLN A 76 -7.44 3.96 -0.36
C GLN A 76 -8.21 4.99 -1.17
N ARG A 77 -8.46 6.18 -0.61
CA ARG A 77 -9.16 7.25 -1.34
C ARG A 77 -8.36 7.71 -2.56
N LEU A 78 -7.04 7.83 -2.42
CA LEU A 78 -6.19 8.21 -3.55
C LEU A 78 -6.20 7.17 -4.65
N ARG A 79 -6.16 5.89 -4.28
CA ARG A 79 -6.25 4.80 -5.24
C ARG A 79 -7.59 4.83 -5.98
N ASP A 80 -8.68 4.99 -5.24
CA ASP A 80 -10.03 4.99 -5.82
C ASP A 80 -10.24 6.18 -6.74
N ALA A 81 -9.74 7.35 -6.36
CA ALA A 81 -9.82 8.54 -7.20
C ALA A 81 -9.03 8.35 -8.51
N ARG A 82 -7.87 7.68 -8.43
CA ARG A 82 -7.06 7.39 -9.60
C ARG A 82 -7.77 6.41 -10.53
N THR A 83 -8.45 5.42 -9.97
CA THR A 83 -9.23 4.44 -10.73
C THR A 83 -10.39 5.11 -11.45
N VAL A 84 -11.13 5.98 -10.76
CA VAL A 84 -12.25 6.71 -11.36
C VAL A 84 -11.77 7.61 -12.50
N ARG A 85 -10.65 8.30 -12.30
CA ARG A 85 -10.09 9.17 -13.34
C ARG A 85 -9.70 8.37 -14.59
N ARG A 86 -9.09 7.20 -14.39
CA ARG A 86 -8.71 6.35 -15.51
C ARG A 86 -9.94 5.86 -16.27
N ALA A 87 -10.99 5.46 -15.55
CA ALA A 87 -12.23 5.03 -16.18
C ALA A 87 -12.88 6.15 -17.00
N ASP A 88 -12.87 7.38 -16.47
CA ASP A 88 -13.40 8.54 -17.20
C ASP A 88 -12.63 8.81 -18.48
N LEU A 89 -11.29 8.72 -18.44
CA LEU A 89 -10.46 8.92 -19.61
C LEU A 89 -10.74 7.86 -20.68
N LEU A 90 -10.91 6.61 -20.27
CA LEU A 90 -11.22 5.53 -21.20
C LEU A 90 -12.59 5.73 -21.84
N ARG A 91 -13.59 6.16 -21.09
CA ARG A 91 -14.91 6.45 -21.65
C ARG A 91 -14.87 7.58 -22.66
N ARG A 92 -14.10 8.63 -22.39
CA ARG A 92 -13.94 9.75 -23.31
C ARG A 92 -13.30 9.33 -24.62
N HIS A 93 -12.37 8.37 -24.54
CA HIS A 93 -11.69 7.87 -25.74
C HIS A 93 -12.55 6.91 -26.54
N SER A 94 -13.57 6.31 -25.93
CA SER A 94 -14.45 5.34 -26.59
C SER A 94 -15.59 6.00 -27.36
N SER A 95 -15.86 7.25 -27.15
CA SER A 95 -17.00 7.95 -27.78
C SER A 95 -16.60 8.67 -29.09
#